data_fa7bc657c5c9a379eb381762cdc046e6
#
_entry.id   fa7bc657c5c9a379eb381762cdc046e6
#
_cell.length_a   1.000
_cell.length_b   1.000
_cell.length_c   1.000
_cell.angle_alpha   90.00
_cell.angle_beta   90.00
_cell.angle_gamma   90.00
#
_symmetry.space_group_name_H-M   'P 1'
#
loop_
_entity.id
_entity.type
_entity.pdbx_description
1 polymer ?
#
loop_
_entity_poly.entity_id
_entity_poly.type
_entity_poly.pdbx_seq_one_letter_code
_entity_poly.pdbx_strand_id
1 'polypeptide(L)'
;AYEALKPYVKEGLECRFISNIDPTDAGETTKDLDPETTLVIVASKTFTTLETITNAKVVRAWLLDSLRERGIVTDEASEKEAIAKHFVAVSTALDKVAEFGIDPANAFGFWSWVGGRYSVDSAVGTSLAVAIGPEGFADFLAGFNAMDRHFAEAAPEKNVPLLMGLRNVWYSNFLGADTHAVLPYSQYLHRFPAYLQQLTMESNGKSVRRDGSPVTYETGEVFWGEPGTNGQHAFYQLIHQGTRMVPADFIAFANPTWALGDGDADMHELFLSNFFAQTKALAFGKTSEEVRAEGTPEAIVSARVFTGNRPTTSIMAPALTPSVLGQLIALYEHITFVEGAVWGIDSFDQWGVELGKVLAKQILPAIE
;
A
#
# COMPACT_ATOMS: atom_id res chain seq x y z
N ALA A 1 2.44 -3.26 -4.51
CA ALA A 1 3.75 -3.58 -5.08
C ALA A 1 3.64 -3.84 -6.60
N TYR A 2 2.74 -4.73 -7.06
CA TYR A 2 2.61 -5.07 -8.49
C TYR A 2 2.42 -3.84 -9.38
N GLU A 3 1.46 -2.96 -9.07
CA GLU A 3 1.22 -1.73 -9.85
C GLU A 3 2.45 -0.81 -9.88
N ALA A 4 3.17 -0.72 -8.77
CA ALA A 4 4.38 0.09 -8.68
C ALA A 4 5.53 -0.46 -9.54
N LEU A 5 5.59 -1.77 -9.73
CA LEU A 5 6.64 -2.46 -10.48
C LEU A 5 6.18 -3.00 -11.84
N LYS A 6 5.03 -2.54 -12.33
CA LYS A 6 4.47 -2.96 -13.63
C LYS A 6 5.48 -2.85 -14.80
N PRO A 7 6.36 -1.84 -14.86
CA PRO A 7 7.40 -1.79 -15.91
C PRO A 7 8.44 -2.92 -15.86
N TYR A 8 8.54 -3.62 -14.74
CA TYR A 8 9.48 -4.73 -14.53
C TYR A 8 8.82 -6.11 -14.69
N VAL A 9 7.52 -6.15 -14.97
CA VAL A 9 6.78 -7.39 -15.19
C VAL A 9 7.28 -8.05 -16.47
N LYS A 10 7.49 -9.37 -16.42
CA LYS A 10 7.92 -10.16 -17.58
C LYS A 10 6.88 -10.10 -18.69
N GLU A 11 7.35 -9.93 -19.90
CA GLU A 11 6.49 -9.93 -21.09
C GLU A 11 5.63 -11.20 -21.15
N GLY A 12 4.35 -11.04 -21.48
CA GLY A 12 3.38 -12.13 -21.54
C GLY A 12 2.80 -12.58 -20.19
N LEU A 13 3.22 -12.00 -19.08
CA LEU A 13 2.62 -12.24 -17.77
C LEU A 13 1.72 -11.08 -17.35
N GLU A 14 0.56 -11.41 -16.82
CA GLU A 14 -0.35 -10.48 -16.17
C GLU A 14 -0.75 -11.04 -14.82
N CYS A 15 -0.66 -10.23 -13.75
CA CYS A 15 -1.18 -10.59 -12.44
C CYS A 15 -2.44 -9.78 -12.16
N ARG A 16 -3.50 -10.47 -11.76
CA ARG A 16 -4.76 -9.89 -11.27
C ARG A 16 -4.97 -10.31 -9.84
N PHE A 17 -5.72 -9.50 -9.10
CA PHE A 17 -5.91 -9.70 -7.66
C PHE A 17 -7.41 -9.64 -7.34
N ILE A 18 -7.88 -10.63 -6.57
CA ILE A 18 -9.23 -10.71 -6.03
C ILE A 18 -9.11 -10.65 -4.51
N SER A 19 -9.63 -9.61 -3.91
CA SER A 19 -9.53 -9.41 -2.46
C SER A 19 -10.87 -9.13 -1.79
N ASN A 20 -11.83 -8.57 -2.53
CA ASN A 20 -13.16 -8.27 -2.03
C ASN A 20 -14.09 -9.49 -2.18
N ILE A 21 -15.01 -9.68 -1.23
CA ILE A 21 -16.06 -10.71 -1.32
C ILE A 21 -17.25 -10.27 -2.22
N ASP A 22 -17.26 -9.01 -2.68
CA ASP A 22 -18.20 -8.56 -3.70
C ASP A 22 -18.02 -9.43 -4.96
N PRO A 23 -19.06 -10.11 -5.44
CA PRO A 23 -18.95 -10.96 -6.63
C PRO A 23 -18.49 -10.22 -7.88
N THR A 24 -18.63 -8.90 -7.93
CA THR A 24 -18.11 -8.06 -9.00
C THR A 24 -16.58 -8.18 -9.12
N ASP A 25 -15.87 -8.25 -8.00
CA ASP A 25 -14.39 -8.34 -8.00
C ASP A 25 -13.92 -9.62 -8.68
N ALA A 26 -14.49 -10.77 -8.33
CA ALA A 26 -14.18 -12.05 -8.97
C ALA A 26 -14.66 -12.09 -10.44
N GLY A 27 -15.90 -11.64 -10.71
CA GLY A 27 -16.49 -11.65 -12.04
C GLY A 27 -15.70 -10.79 -13.05
N GLU A 28 -15.38 -9.54 -12.69
CA GLU A 28 -14.61 -8.64 -13.54
C GLU A 28 -13.17 -9.14 -13.75
N THR A 29 -12.58 -9.76 -12.72
CA THR A 29 -11.21 -10.28 -12.81
C THR A 29 -11.08 -11.49 -13.72
N THR A 30 -12.09 -12.37 -13.76
CA THR A 30 -12.01 -13.66 -14.51
C THR A 30 -12.64 -13.64 -15.89
N LYS A 31 -13.47 -12.64 -16.23
CA LYS A 31 -14.33 -12.61 -17.43
C LYS A 31 -13.62 -12.83 -18.77
N ASP A 32 -12.35 -12.44 -18.88
CA ASP A 32 -11.54 -12.50 -20.10
C ASP A 32 -10.27 -13.34 -19.94
N LEU A 33 -10.15 -14.09 -18.84
CA LEU A 33 -9.04 -15.01 -18.62
C LEU A 33 -9.24 -16.32 -19.41
N ASP A 34 -8.14 -16.84 -19.94
CA ASP A 34 -8.10 -18.19 -20.48
C ASP A 34 -7.79 -19.21 -19.36
N PRO A 35 -8.72 -20.14 -19.04
CA PRO A 35 -8.52 -21.09 -17.95
C PRO A 35 -7.29 -21.99 -18.16
N GLU A 36 -6.89 -22.30 -19.40
CA GLU A 36 -5.74 -23.18 -19.67
C GLU A 36 -4.40 -22.51 -19.35
N THR A 37 -4.34 -21.18 -19.33
CA THR A 37 -3.12 -20.40 -19.07
C THR A 37 -3.16 -19.62 -17.75
N THR A 38 -4.18 -19.87 -16.92
CA THR A 38 -4.37 -19.16 -15.64
C THR A 38 -3.81 -19.99 -14.49
N LEU A 39 -2.92 -19.40 -13.69
CA LEU A 39 -2.45 -19.92 -12.41
C LEU A 39 -3.12 -19.13 -11.27
N VAL A 40 -3.67 -19.81 -10.29
CA VAL A 40 -4.34 -19.23 -9.12
C VAL A 40 -3.47 -19.39 -7.89
N ILE A 41 -3.11 -18.27 -7.27
CA ILE A 41 -2.32 -18.24 -6.01
C ILE A 41 -3.26 -17.91 -4.87
N VAL A 42 -3.53 -18.88 -3.98
CA VAL A 42 -4.37 -18.69 -2.80
C VAL A 42 -3.51 -18.30 -1.61
N ALA A 43 -3.50 -17.01 -1.27
CA ALA A 43 -2.68 -16.47 -0.19
C ALA A 43 -3.53 -16.27 1.07
N SER A 44 -3.37 -17.15 2.05
CA SER A 44 -4.04 -17.04 3.36
C SER A 44 -3.24 -17.76 4.44
N LYS A 45 -2.80 -17.05 5.48
CA LYS A 45 -1.96 -17.59 6.56
C LYS A 45 -2.58 -18.83 7.21
N THR A 46 -3.84 -18.73 7.59
CA THR A 46 -4.57 -19.79 8.30
C THR A 46 -5.45 -20.65 7.39
N PHE A 47 -5.54 -20.28 6.13
CA PHE A 47 -6.42 -20.87 5.12
C PHE A 47 -7.90 -20.95 5.58
N THR A 48 -8.33 -19.93 6.36
CA THR A 48 -9.68 -19.79 6.93
C THR A 48 -10.29 -18.41 6.77
N THR A 49 -9.55 -17.46 6.20
CA THR A 49 -10.06 -16.10 5.95
C THR A 49 -11.26 -16.20 5.02
N LEU A 50 -12.43 -15.74 5.48
CA LEU A 50 -13.70 -15.92 4.79
C LEU A 50 -13.64 -15.44 3.35
N GLU A 51 -13.21 -14.21 3.14
CA GLU A 51 -13.12 -13.57 1.82
C GLU A 51 -12.21 -14.37 0.89
N THR A 52 -11.01 -14.72 1.36
CA THR A 52 -10.01 -15.44 0.56
C THR A 52 -10.50 -16.82 0.14
N ILE A 53 -11.07 -17.59 1.08
CA ILE A 53 -11.51 -18.96 0.80
C ILE A 53 -12.79 -18.97 -0.05
N THR A 54 -13.69 -18.00 0.16
CA THR A 54 -14.88 -17.85 -0.68
C THR A 54 -14.47 -17.52 -2.12
N ASN A 55 -13.62 -16.53 -2.32
CA ASN A 55 -13.12 -16.15 -3.64
C ASN A 55 -12.35 -17.30 -4.30
N ALA A 56 -11.50 -18.01 -3.55
CA ALA A 56 -10.77 -19.17 -4.06
C ALA A 56 -11.70 -20.28 -4.55
N LYS A 57 -12.81 -20.56 -3.84
CA LYS A 57 -13.83 -21.55 -4.26
C LYS A 57 -14.57 -21.09 -5.52
N VAL A 58 -14.92 -19.81 -5.62
CA VAL A 58 -15.56 -19.24 -6.82
C VAL A 58 -14.66 -19.36 -8.04
N VAL A 59 -13.38 -18.98 -7.90
CA VAL A 59 -12.40 -19.08 -8.99
C VAL A 59 -12.12 -20.54 -9.36
N ARG A 60 -12.08 -21.45 -8.36
CA ARG A 60 -11.97 -22.89 -8.63
C ARG A 60 -13.14 -23.42 -9.44
N ALA A 61 -14.38 -23.05 -9.09
CA ALA A 61 -15.56 -23.43 -9.84
C ALA A 61 -15.51 -22.91 -11.28
N TRP A 62 -15.22 -21.62 -11.45
CA TRP A 62 -15.02 -20.99 -12.77
C TRP A 62 -13.99 -21.75 -13.63
N LEU A 63 -12.83 -22.06 -13.06
CA LEU A 63 -11.76 -22.78 -13.79
C LEU A 63 -12.23 -24.17 -14.23
N LEU A 64 -12.78 -24.95 -13.28
CA LEU A 64 -13.19 -26.33 -13.57
C LEU A 64 -14.36 -26.39 -14.56
N ASP A 65 -15.34 -25.50 -14.43
CA ASP A 65 -16.48 -25.46 -15.34
C ASP A 65 -16.04 -25.06 -16.77
N SER A 66 -15.16 -24.06 -16.87
CA SER A 66 -14.58 -23.68 -18.17
C SER A 66 -13.75 -24.79 -18.80
N LEU A 67 -12.98 -25.56 -18.02
CA LEU A 67 -12.22 -26.71 -18.53
C LEU A 67 -13.13 -27.90 -18.89
N ARG A 68 -14.27 -28.09 -18.19
CA ARG A 68 -15.30 -29.09 -18.54
C ARG A 68 -15.97 -28.76 -19.86
N GLU A 69 -16.33 -27.51 -20.08
CA GLU A 69 -16.90 -27.04 -21.35
C GLU A 69 -15.96 -27.28 -22.55
N ARG A 70 -14.64 -27.24 -22.31
CA ARG A 70 -13.62 -27.54 -23.30
C ARG A 70 -13.31 -29.06 -23.46
N GLY A 71 -13.94 -29.91 -22.63
CA GLY A 71 -13.69 -31.36 -22.64
C GLY A 71 -12.34 -31.78 -22.03
N ILE A 72 -11.66 -30.89 -21.30
CA ILE A 72 -10.37 -31.17 -20.67
C ILE A 72 -10.58 -31.86 -19.31
N VAL A 73 -11.57 -31.43 -18.53
CA VAL A 73 -11.98 -32.10 -17.29
C VAL A 73 -13.21 -32.94 -17.57
N THR A 74 -13.06 -34.25 -17.48
CA THR A 74 -14.12 -35.23 -17.83
C THR A 74 -14.52 -36.16 -16.69
N ASP A 75 -13.69 -36.23 -15.64
CA ASP A 75 -13.87 -37.08 -14.48
C ASP A 75 -13.12 -36.54 -13.25
N GLU A 76 -13.24 -37.21 -12.10
CA GLU A 76 -12.59 -36.82 -10.84
C GLU A 76 -11.06 -36.84 -10.94
N ALA A 77 -10.47 -37.70 -11.75
CA ALA A 77 -9.02 -37.78 -11.89
C ALA A 77 -8.47 -36.55 -12.65
N SER A 78 -9.10 -36.19 -13.76
CA SER A 78 -8.76 -34.96 -14.52
C SER A 78 -9.07 -33.68 -13.77
N GLU A 79 -10.11 -33.67 -12.89
CA GLU A 79 -10.35 -32.55 -12.00
C GLU A 79 -9.20 -32.35 -11.01
N LYS A 80 -8.73 -33.40 -10.34
CA LYS A 80 -7.59 -33.34 -9.42
C LYS A 80 -6.31 -32.88 -10.14
N GLU A 81 -6.10 -33.38 -11.36
CA GLU A 81 -4.94 -32.98 -12.19
C GLU A 81 -5.02 -31.50 -12.55
N ALA A 82 -6.18 -30.96 -12.89
CA ALA A 82 -6.39 -29.56 -13.19
C ALA A 82 -6.08 -28.69 -11.96
N ILE A 83 -6.60 -29.05 -10.78
CA ILE A 83 -6.31 -28.31 -9.55
C ILE A 83 -4.81 -28.33 -9.23
N ALA A 84 -4.14 -29.47 -9.35
CA ALA A 84 -2.72 -29.60 -9.10
C ALA A 84 -1.85 -28.74 -10.04
N LYS A 85 -2.30 -28.50 -11.26
CA LYS A 85 -1.59 -27.68 -12.26
C LYS A 85 -1.89 -26.19 -12.16
N HIS A 86 -3.10 -25.83 -11.75
CA HIS A 86 -3.59 -24.46 -11.80
C HIS A 86 -3.65 -23.76 -10.44
N PHE A 87 -3.44 -24.47 -9.34
CA PHE A 87 -3.50 -23.88 -8.00
C PHE A 87 -2.22 -24.07 -7.22
N VAL A 88 -1.78 -22.99 -6.60
CA VAL A 88 -0.73 -22.97 -5.59
C VAL A 88 -1.23 -22.23 -4.35
N ALA A 89 -0.65 -22.52 -3.19
CA ALA A 89 -1.02 -21.87 -1.95
C ALA A 89 0.17 -21.11 -1.35
N VAL A 90 -0.13 -20.00 -0.67
CA VAL A 90 0.79 -19.33 0.23
C VAL A 90 0.16 -19.38 1.63
N SER A 91 0.59 -20.34 2.45
CA SER A 91 -0.07 -20.65 3.70
C SER A 91 0.84 -21.42 4.67
N THR A 92 0.51 -21.32 5.97
CA THR A 92 1.12 -22.15 7.02
C THR A 92 0.25 -23.37 7.37
N ALA A 93 -0.99 -23.44 6.86
CA ALA A 93 -2.01 -24.46 7.21
C ALA A 93 -2.08 -25.55 6.13
N LEU A 94 -1.05 -26.39 6.03
CA LEU A 94 -0.91 -27.39 4.94
C LEU A 94 -2.06 -28.40 4.91
N ASP A 95 -2.61 -28.82 6.04
CA ASP A 95 -3.76 -29.74 6.09
C ASP A 95 -4.98 -29.15 5.38
N LYS A 96 -5.28 -27.87 5.61
CA LYS A 96 -6.39 -27.19 4.93
C LYS A 96 -6.14 -26.92 3.46
N VAL A 97 -4.88 -26.70 3.09
CA VAL A 97 -4.46 -26.61 1.69
C VAL A 97 -4.76 -27.92 0.95
N ALA A 98 -4.39 -29.05 1.56
CA ALA A 98 -4.68 -30.38 1.04
C ALA A 98 -6.19 -30.67 0.96
N GLU A 99 -6.98 -30.29 1.98
CA GLU A 99 -8.45 -30.41 1.97
C GLU A 99 -9.11 -29.62 0.85
N PHE A 100 -8.53 -28.46 0.47
CA PHE A 100 -8.99 -27.67 -0.67
C PHE A 100 -8.71 -28.34 -2.02
N GLY A 101 -7.76 -29.29 -2.05
CA GLY A 101 -7.31 -30.04 -3.23
C GLY A 101 -5.99 -29.56 -3.83
N ILE A 102 -5.31 -28.61 -3.22
CA ILE A 102 -3.98 -28.17 -3.64
C ILE A 102 -2.94 -29.14 -3.08
N ASP A 103 -2.01 -29.60 -3.93
CA ASP A 103 -0.90 -30.41 -3.47
C ASP A 103 -0.04 -29.61 -2.48
N PRO A 104 0.20 -30.10 -1.26
CA PRO A 104 1.08 -29.44 -0.29
C PRO A 104 2.49 -29.15 -0.82
N ALA A 105 2.98 -29.88 -1.82
CA ALA A 105 4.24 -29.59 -2.51
C ALA A 105 4.19 -28.27 -3.30
N ASN A 106 2.99 -27.78 -3.63
CA ASN A 106 2.75 -26.49 -4.28
C ASN A 106 2.35 -25.41 -3.25
N ALA A 107 2.66 -25.60 -1.97
CA ALA A 107 2.41 -24.62 -0.94
C ALA A 107 3.72 -23.95 -0.46
N PHE A 108 3.70 -22.64 -0.44
CA PHE A 108 4.82 -21.82 0.04
C PHE A 108 4.52 -21.32 1.45
N GLY A 109 5.34 -21.76 2.41
CA GLY A 109 5.19 -21.41 3.82
C GLY A 109 5.93 -20.13 4.21
N PHE A 110 5.50 -19.55 5.31
CA PHE A 110 6.18 -18.43 5.98
C PHE A 110 5.98 -18.55 7.49
N TRP A 111 6.68 -17.74 8.28
CA TRP A 111 6.68 -17.87 9.74
C TRP A 111 5.39 -17.32 10.36
N SER A 112 5.00 -17.89 11.50
CA SER A 112 3.78 -17.53 12.23
C SER A 112 3.76 -16.08 12.72
N TRP A 113 4.92 -15.45 12.90
CA TRP A 113 5.05 -14.06 13.33
C TRP A 113 4.88 -13.04 12.21
N VAL A 114 4.87 -13.45 10.95
CA VAL A 114 4.66 -12.55 9.81
C VAL A 114 3.21 -12.04 9.83
N GLY A 115 3.05 -10.73 9.95
CA GLY A 115 1.75 -10.04 9.86
C GLY A 115 1.38 -9.69 8.41
N GLY A 116 0.09 -9.67 8.07
CA GLY A 116 -0.37 -9.45 6.70
C GLY A 116 0.15 -8.15 6.06
N ARG A 117 0.09 -7.02 6.77
CA ARG A 117 0.54 -5.72 6.29
C ARG A 117 2.07 -5.54 6.23
N TYR A 118 2.81 -6.51 6.78
CA TYR A 118 4.28 -6.60 6.77
C TYR A 118 4.78 -7.84 6.01
N SER A 119 4.05 -8.34 5.02
CA SER A 119 4.29 -9.68 4.48
C SER A 119 4.78 -9.73 3.04
N VAL A 120 4.80 -8.61 2.31
CA VAL A 120 5.12 -8.61 0.87
C VAL A 120 6.57 -9.05 0.57
N ASP A 121 7.46 -8.92 1.53
CA ASP A 121 8.86 -9.37 1.50
C ASP A 121 9.05 -10.85 1.92
N SER A 122 7.96 -11.52 2.32
CA SER A 122 7.91 -12.96 2.63
C SER A 122 7.39 -13.78 1.44
N ALA A 123 7.09 -15.08 1.67
CA ALA A 123 6.43 -15.92 0.67
C ALA A 123 5.09 -15.37 0.19
N VAL A 124 4.45 -14.44 0.93
CA VAL A 124 3.24 -13.74 0.47
C VAL A 124 3.51 -12.92 -0.79
N GLY A 125 4.73 -12.49 -1.02
CA GLY A 125 5.17 -11.84 -2.26
C GLY A 125 5.36 -12.77 -3.47
N THR A 126 4.95 -14.04 -3.40
CA THR A 126 5.11 -15.00 -4.51
C THR A 126 4.54 -14.49 -5.82
N SER A 127 3.37 -13.84 -5.82
CA SER A 127 2.79 -13.26 -7.04
C SER A 127 3.69 -12.17 -7.64
N LEU A 128 4.29 -11.34 -6.81
CA LEU A 128 5.25 -10.34 -7.25
C LEU A 128 6.53 -10.99 -7.78
N ALA A 129 7.06 -12.03 -7.08
CA ALA A 129 8.24 -12.77 -7.51
C ALA A 129 8.03 -13.46 -8.87
N VAL A 130 6.83 -13.98 -9.13
CA VAL A 130 6.44 -14.52 -10.44
C VAL A 130 6.41 -13.41 -11.48
N ALA A 131 5.80 -12.28 -11.17
CA ALA A 131 5.63 -11.16 -12.10
C ALA A 131 6.96 -10.56 -12.57
N ILE A 132 7.83 -10.17 -11.62
CA ILE A 132 9.09 -9.45 -11.93
C ILE A 132 10.31 -10.38 -12.01
N GLY A 133 10.12 -11.66 -11.74
CA GLY A 133 11.17 -12.68 -11.74
C GLY A 133 12.06 -12.66 -10.50
N PRO A 134 12.89 -13.72 -10.32
CA PRO A 134 13.69 -13.90 -9.12
C PRO A 134 14.71 -12.79 -8.90
N GLU A 135 15.32 -12.28 -9.97
CA GLU A 135 16.30 -11.19 -9.89
C GLU A 135 15.64 -9.88 -9.45
N GLY A 136 14.50 -9.52 -10.07
CA GLY A 136 13.75 -8.33 -9.66
C GLY A 136 13.23 -8.43 -8.22
N PHE A 137 12.81 -9.63 -7.79
CA PHE A 137 12.39 -9.84 -6.42
C PHE A 137 13.57 -9.80 -5.43
N ALA A 138 14.74 -10.32 -5.81
CA ALA A 138 15.96 -10.18 -5.02
C ALA A 138 16.38 -8.72 -4.85
N ASP A 139 16.29 -7.90 -5.90
CA ASP A 139 16.54 -6.46 -5.84
C ASP A 139 15.53 -5.75 -4.93
N PHE A 140 14.27 -6.16 -4.97
CA PHE A 140 13.24 -5.66 -4.07
C PHE A 140 13.58 -5.95 -2.60
N LEU A 141 13.96 -7.17 -2.27
CA LEU A 141 14.42 -7.54 -0.92
C LEU A 141 15.73 -6.83 -0.51
N ALA A 142 16.64 -6.60 -1.45
CA ALA A 142 17.85 -5.82 -1.21
C ALA A 142 17.52 -4.38 -0.80
N GLY A 143 16.42 -3.82 -1.31
CA GLY A 143 15.89 -2.53 -0.89
C GLY A 143 15.48 -2.51 0.58
N PHE A 144 14.73 -3.51 1.05
CA PHE A 144 14.41 -3.68 2.47
C PHE A 144 15.67 -3.76 3.31
N ASN A 145 16.60 -4.64 2.95
CA ASN A 145 17.86 -4.82 3.68
C ASN A 145 18.66 -3.51 3.79
N ALA A 146 18.69 -2.70 2.72
CA ALA A 146 19.38 -1.41 2.74
C ALA A 146 18.77 -0.44 3.77
N MET A 147 17.45 -0.38 3.88
CA MET A 147 16.75 0.47 4.84
C MET A 147 16.86 -0.09 6.26
N ASP A 148 16.79 -1.40 6.44
CA ASP A 148 16.97 -2.09 7.73
C ASP A 148 18.34 -1.80 8.31
N ARG A 149 19.39 -1.92 7.49
CA ARG A 149 20.74 -1.56 7.91
C ARG A 149 20.89 -0.08 8.24
N HIS A 150 20.29 0.80 7.43
CA HIS A 150 20.26 2.23 7.73
C HIS A 150 19.60 2.49 9.09
N PHE A 151 18.45 1.88 9.35
CA PHE A 151 17.73 2.03 10.63
C PHE A 151 18.55 1.51 11.82
N ALA A 152 19.24 0.37 11.66
CA ALA A 152 20.02 -0.25 12.71
C ALA A 152 21.38 0.44 12.99
N GLU A 153 22.03 0.97 11.95
CA GLU A 153 23.44 1.40 12.02
C GLU A 153 23.61 2.93 12.03
N ALA A 154 22.64 3.70 11.52
CA ALA A 154 22.78 5.15 11.41
C ALA A 154 22.72 5.82 12.80
N ALA A 155 23.55 6.85 13.00
CA ALA A 155 23.46 7.69 14.19
C ALA A 155 22.08 8.35 14.27
N PRO A 156 21.50 8.55 15.47
CA PRO A 156 20.11 9.01 15.63
C PRO A 156 19.78 10.27 14.83
N GLU A 157 20.70 11.23 14.75
CA GLU A 157 20.52 12.50 14.02
C GLU A 157 20.58 12.36 12.49
N LYS A 158 20.90 11.16 11.98
CA LYS A 158 20.95 10.80 10.57
C LYS A 158 20.01 9.65 10.21
N ASN A 159 19.35 9.08 11.20
CA ASN A 159 18.47 7.94 11.05
C ASN A 159 17.11 8.41 10.53
N VAL A 160 16.89 8.30 9.22
CA VAL A 160 15.71 8.87 8.56
C VAL A 160 14.40 8.28 9.10
N PRO A 161 14.21 6.96 9.21
CA PRO A 161 12.97 6.41 9.78
C PRO A 161 12.71 6.86 11.21
N LEU A 162 13.75 6.88 12.05
CA LEU A 162 13.65 7.35 13.44
C LEU A 162 13.21 8.81 13.50
N LEU A 163 13.87 9.69 12.72
CA LEU A 163 13.55 11.12 12.70
C LEU A 163 12.13 11.39 12.16
N MET A 164 11.71 10.66 11.13
CA MET A 164 10.36 10.80 10.58
C MET A 164 9.29 10.31 11.56
N GLY A 165 9.48 9.17 12.20
CA GLY A 165 8.54 8.67 13.20
C GLY A 165 8.43 9.58 14.42
N LEU A 166 9.54 10.06 14.96
CA LEU A 166 9.54 11.04 16.05
C LEU A 166 8.86 12.37 15.66
N ARG A 167 9.06 12.83 14.43
CA ARG A 167 8.41 14.02 13.90
C ARG A 167 6.90 13.82 13.75
N ASN A 168 6.43 12.67 13.31
CA ASN A 168 5.01 12.34 13.20
C ASN A 168 4.35 12.36 14.59
N VAL A 169 4.99 11.73 15.58
CA VAL A 169 4.53 11.84 16.99
C VAL A 169 4.48 13.31 17.46
N TRP A 170 5.48 14.10 17.09
CA TRP A 170 5.46 15.54 17.41
C TRP A 170 4.28 16.25 16.76
N TYR A 171 4.03 16.04 15.49
CA TYR A 171 2.92 16.68 14.80
C TYR A 171 1.56 16.25 15.36
N SER A 172 1.37 14.96 15.62
CA SER A 172 0.13 14.44 16.19
C SER A 172 -0.11 14.91 17.61
N ASN A 173 0.83 14.64 18.54
CA ASN A 173 0.59 14.83 19.97
C ASN A 173 0.82 16.26 20.48
N PHE A 174 1.63 17.07 19.79
CA PHE A 174 1.98 18.40 20.25
C PHE A 174 1.45 19.53 19.38
N LEU A 175 1.19 19.25 18.10
CA LEU A 175 0.73 20.26 17.17
C LEU A 175 -0.69 19.99 16.63
N GLY A 176 -1.35 18.92 17.08
CA GLY A 176 -2.74 18.59 16.76
C GLY A 176 -2.97 18.21 15.29
N ALA A 177 -2.00 17.53 14.67
CA ALA A 177 -2.16 16.98 13.33
C ALA A 177 -2.86 15.61 13.40
N ASP A 178 -4.14 15.58 13.07
CA ASP A 178 -4.96 14.35 13.09
C ASP A 178 -4.70 13.44 11.89
N THR A 179 -4.12 13.99 10.82
CA THR A 179 -3.96 13.28 9.54
C THR A 179 -2.57 13.52 8.95
N HIS A 180 -2.12 12.59 8.12
CA HIS A 180 -0.86 12.66 7.39
C HIS A 180 -1.12 12.34 5.91
N ALA A 181 -0.76 13.25 5.01
CA ALA A 181 -0.92 13.05 3.57
C ALA A 181 0.33 12.43 2.95
N VAL A 182 0.16 11.46 2.06
CA VAL A 182 1.24 10.91 1.23
C VAL A 182 0.92 11.16 -0.23
N LEU A 183 1.76 11.96 -0.88
CA LEU A 183 1.51 12.57 -2.17
C LEU A 183 2.58 12.14 -3.18
N PRO A 184 2.46 10.93 -3.76
CA PRO A 184 3.44 10.45 -4.73
C PRO A 184 3.28 11.18 -6.07
N TYR A 185 4.33 11.84 -6.51
CA TYR A 185 4.46 12.34 -7.88
C TYR A 185 4.98 11.20 -8.75
N SER A 186 4.15 10.17 -8.86
CA SER A 186 4.35 8.98 -9.68
C SER A 186 3.04 8.22 -9.83
N GLN A 187 2.58 8.01 -11.07
CA GLN A 187 1.34 7.27 -11.33
C GLN A 187 1.44 5.81 -10.86
N TYR A 188 2.61 5.19 -10.95
CA TYR A 188 2.83 3.82 -10.48
C TYR A 188 2.71 3.66 -8.95
N LEU A 189 2.78 4.75 -8.19
CA LEU A 189 2.58 4.74 -6.74
C LEU A 189 1.15 5.12 -6.33
N HIS A 190 0.16 5.14 -7.24
CA HIS A 190 -1.22 5.55 -6.93
C HIS A 190 -1.86 4.72 -5.81
N ARG A 191 -1.46 3.45 -5.63
CA ARG A 191 -1.93 2.59 -4.53
C ARG A 191 -1.09 2.68 -3.26
N PHE A 192 0.03 3.41 -3.29
CA PHE A 192 0.94 3.49 -2.14
C PHE A 192 0.30 4.17 -0.91
N PRO A 193 -0.44 5.29 -1.04
CA PRO A 193 -1.16 5.85 0.09
C PRO A 193 -2.18 4.89 0.71
N ALA A 194 -2.91 4.12 -0.12
CA ALA A 194 -3.87 3.12 0.36
C ALA A 194 -3.20 1.93 1.08
N TYR A 195 -1.99 1.53 0.66
CA TYR A 195 -1.18 0.56 1.40
C TYR A 195 -0.78 1.12 2.77
N LEU A 196 -0.34 2.37 2.83
CA LEU A 196 0.06 3.01 4.09
C LEU A 196 -1.13 3.22 5.04
N GLN A 197 -2.36 3.36 4.54
CA GLN A 197 -3.55 3.35 5.39
C GLN A 197 -3.61 2.07 6.23
N GLN A 198 -3.47 0.92 5.60
CA GLN A 198 -3.46 -0.34 6.34
C GLN A 198 -2.22 -0.44 7.23
N LEU A 199 -1.04 -0.18 6.68
CA LEU A 199 0.22 -0.30 7.42
C LEU A 199 0.19 0.49 8.72
N THR A 200 -0.15 1.78 8.68
CA THR A 200 -0.04 2.68 9.83
C THR A 200 -1.28 2.65 10.71
N MET A 201 -2.48 2.73 10.14
CA MET A 201 -3.72 2.84 10.92
C MET A 201 -4.08 1.52 11.62
N GLU A 202 -3.90 0.37 10.97
CA GLU A 202 -4.11 -0.93 11.60
C GLU A 202 -3.04 -1.23 12.66
N SER A 203 -1.82 -0.76 12.46
CA SER A 203 -0.73 -0.93 13.43
C SER A 203 -0.89 -0.01 14.64
N ASN A 204 -1.08 1.27 14.43
CA ASN A 204 -0.97 2.29 15.46
C ASN A 204 -2.31 2.88 15.92
N GLY A 205 -3.43 2.52 15.31
CA GLY A 205 -4.77 2.87 15.78
C GLY A 205 -5.15 2.06 17.02
N LYS A 206 -4.46 2.28 18.13
CA LYS A 206 -4.60 1.52 19.37
C LYS A 206 -4.92 2.43 20.55
N SER A 207 -5.78 1.97 21.44
CA SER A 207 -6.21 2.68 22.67
C SER A 207 -5.65 2.07 23.95
N VAL A 208 -4.83 1.02 23.84
CA VAL A 208 -4.28 0.27 24.97
C VAL A 208 -2.78 0.09 24.80
N ARG A 209 -2.03 0.32 25.87
CA ARG A 209 -0.58 0.10 25.93
C ARG A 209 -0.26 -1.40 26.05
N ARG A 210 1.00 -1.75 25.84
CA ARG A 210 1.50 -3.14 25.99
C ARG A 210 1.27 -3.74 27.38
N ASP A 211 1.23 -2.90 28.42
CA ASP A 211 0.96 -3.33 29.79
C ASP A 211 -0.53 -3.44 30.12
N GLY A 212 -1.41 -3.20 29.16
CA GLY A 212 -2.88 -3.26 29.33
C GLY A 212 -3.48 -1.96 29.85
N SER A 213 -2.70 -0.94 30.17
CA SER A 213 -3.23 0.36 30.61
C SER A 213 -3.81 1.16 29.43
N PRO A 214 -4.86 2.00 29.67
CA PRO A 214 -5.41 2.84 28.61
C PRO A 214 -4.40 3.92 28.17
N VAL A 215 -4.41 4.22 26.88
CA VAL A 215 -3.70 5.37 26.33
C VAL A 215 -4.45 6.65 26.68
N THR A 216 -3.72 7.71 27.08
CA THR A 216 -4.27 9.01 27.47
C THR A 216 -3.88 10.15 26.53
N TYR A 217 -3.37 9.83 25.37
CA TYR A 217 -2.94 10.72 24.29
C TYR A 217 -3.37 10.14 22.94
N GLU A 218 -3.31 10.92 21.87
CA GLU A 218 -3.66 10.48 20.53
C GLU A 218 -2.63 9.48 19.99
N THR A 219 -3.11 8.45 19.27
CA THR A 219 -2.29 7.45 18.58
C THR A 219 -2.86 7.20 17.19
N GLY A 220 -1.99 6.95 16.22
CA GLY A 220 -2.40 6.50 14.90
C GLY A 220 -3.14 7.57 14.10
N GLU A 221 -2.42 8.53 13.56
CA GLU A 221 -2.97 9.51 12.64
C GLU A 221 -3.58 8.88 11.38
N VAL A 222 -4.54 9.54 10.76
CA VAL A 222 -5.19 9.07 9.55
C VAL A 222 -4.27 9.30 8.34
N PHE A 223 -3.73 8.24 7.77
CA PHE A 223 -2.97 8.28 6.53
C PHE A 223 -3.90 8.30 5.32
N TRP A 224 -3.59 9.16 4.35
CA TRP A 224 -4.36 9.30 3.12
C TRP A 224 -3.52 9.98 2.03
N GLY A 225 -3.99 9.97 0.80
CA GLY A 225 -3.32 10.68 -0.28
C GLY A 225 -3.71 10.21 -1.66
N GLU A 226 -3.26 10.94 -2.65
CA GLU A 226 -3.44 10.68 -4.07
C GLU A 226 -2.19 11.12 -4.83
N PRO A 227 -1.96 10.61 -6.05
CA PRO A 227 -0.86 11.08 -6.87
C PRO A 227 -0.95 12.57 -7.21
N GLY A 228 0.18 13.28 -7.16
CA GLY A 228 0.34 14.51 -7.91
C GLY A 228 0.33 14.20 -9.42
N THR A 229 -0.18 15.08 -10.30
CA THR A 229 -0.74 16.41 -10.03
C THR A 229 -2.24 16.38 -9.71
N ASN A 230 -2.90 15.22 -9.82
CA ASN A 230 -4.35 15.08 -9.63
C ASN A 230 -4.81 15.58 -8.25
N GLY A 231 -4.08 15.25 -7.19
CA GLY A 231 -4.35 15.72 -5.84
C GLY A 231 -4.45 17.24 -5.72
N GLN A 232 -3.67 18.00 -6.53
CA GLN A 232 -3.72 19.46 -6.56
C GLN A 232 -5.12 20.01 -6.90
N HIS A 233 -5.86 19.27 -7.72
CA HIS A 233 -7.21 19.63 -8.16
C HIS A 233 -8.32 19.05 -7.27
N ALA A 234 -7.95 18.25 -6.24
CA ALA A 234 -8.90 17.57 -5.38
C ALA A 234 -8.94 18.17 -3.96
N PHE A 235 -7.81 18.31 -3.29
CA PHE A 235 -7.79 18.66 -1.87
C PHE A 235 -6.64 19.60 -1.44
N TYR A 236 -5.78 20.07 -2.33
CA TYR A 236 -4.68 20.97 -1.96
C TYR A 236 -5.20 22.32 -1.44
N GLN A 237 -6.42 22.72 -1.74
CA GLN A 237 -7.06 23.88 -1.13
C GLN A 237 -7.03 23.77 0.41
N LEU A 238 -7.37 22.60 0.96
CA LEU A 238 -7.33 22.35 2.40
C LEU A 238 -5.89 22.43 2.93
N ILE A 239 -4.94 21.80 2.24
CA ILE A 239 -3.55 21.73 2.68
C ILE A 239 -2.91 23.13 2.71
N HIS A 240 -3.17 23.97 1.70
CA HIS A 240 -2.60 25.31 1.62
C HIS A 240 -3.29 26.35 2.52
N GLN A 241 -4.61 26.41 2.51
CA GLN A 241 -5.37 27.48 3.13
C GLN A 241 -6.39 27.01 4.18
N GLY A 242 -6.50 25.71 4.43
CA GLY A 242 -7.37 25.17 5.46
C GLY A 242 -6.88 25.51 6.86
N THR A 243 -7.79 25.40 7.84
CA THR A 243 -7.50 25.66 9.25
C THR A 243 -6.78 24.53 9.98
N ARG A 244 -6.76 23.33 9.36
CA ARG A 244 -6.08 22.15 9.91
C ARG A 244 -4.64 22.08 9.44
N MET A 245 -3.73 21.65 10.31
CA MET A 245 -2.40 21.26 9.90
C MET A 245 -2.45 19.84 9.33
N VAL A 246 -1.91 19.66 8.11
CA VAL A 246 -1.77 18.37 7.44
C VAL A 246 -0.30 18.22 7.06
N PRO A 247 0.51 17.51 7.85
CA PRO A 247 1.84 17.10 7.40
C PRO A 247 1.73 16.26 6.13
N ALA A 248 2.67 16.46 5.20
CA ALA A 248 2.61 15.79 3.91
C ALA A 248 3.98 15.29 3.45
N ASP A 249 4.04 14.03 3.01
CA ASP A 249 5.19 13.43 2.37
C ASP A 249 5.01 13.48 0.85
N PHE A 250 5.87 14.19 0.17
CA PHE A 250 5.93 14.29 -1.28
C PHE A 250 7.00 13.33 -1.80
N ILE A 251 6.64 12.42 -2.70
CA ILE A 251 7.57 11.41 -3.23
C ILE A 251 7.72 11.60 -4.73
N ALA A 252 8.94 11.73 -5.23
CA ALA A 252 9.23 11.90 -6.66
C ALA A 252 10.50 11.15 -7.09
N PHE A 253 10.67 11.02 -8.40
CA PHE A 253 11.81 10.35 -9.01
C PHE A 253 12.48 11.30 -10.02
N ALA A 254 13.81 11.32 -10.03
CA ALA A 254 14.57 12.19 -10.92
C ALA A 254 14.43 11.77 -12.40
N ASN A 255 14.31 10.47 -12.65
CA ASN A 255 14.17 9.93 -13.99
C ASN A 255 12.79 9.29 -14.17
N PRO A 256 12.07 9.58 -15.26
CA PRO A 256 10.79 8.98 -15.57
C PRO A 256 10.96 7.54 -16.08
N THR A 257 9.91 6.72 -15.92
CA THR A 257 9.83 5.43 -16.61
C THR A 257 9.62 5.58 -18.12
N TRP A 258 8.87 6.61 -18.51
CA TRP A 258 8.57 6.94 -19.90
C TRP A 258 8.99 8.37 -20.20
N ALA A 259 9.90 8.55 -21.15
CA ALA A 259 10.29 9.86 -21.64
C ALA A 259 9.30 10.30 -22.73
N LEU A 260 8.41 11.21 -22.39
CA LEU A 260 7.40 11.77 -23.27
C LEU A 260 7.41 13.30 -23.22
N GLY A 261 7.06 13.92 -24.33
CA GLY A 261 6.95 15.38 -24.48
C GLY A 261 6.08 15.72 -25.67
N ASP A 262 5.72 17.00 -25.80
CA ASP A 262 4.94 17.53 -26.93
C ASP A 262 5.82 18.16 -28.03
N GLY A 263 7.14 18.07 -27.88
CA GLY A 263 8.14 18.68 -28.75
C GLY A 263 8.70 20.01 -28.24
N ASP A 264 7.92 20.74 -27.42
CA ASP A 264 8.30 22.01 -26.81
C ASP A 264 8.68 21.86 -25.33
N ALA A 265 8.05 20.91 -24.64
CA ALA A 265 8.28 20.67 -23.22
C ALA A 265 8.42 19.18 -22.89
N ASP A 266 9.34 18.83 -21.99
CA ASP A 266 9.43 17.54 -21.36
C ASP A 266 8.34 17.39 -20.28
N MET A 267 7.49 16.37 -20.41
CA MET A 267 6.39 16.16 -19.46
C MET A 267 6.90 15.88 -18.04
N HIS A 268 8.05 15.23 -17.90
CA HIS A 268 8.61 14.94 -16.60
C HIS A 268 9.17 16.19 -15.91
N GLU A 269 9.81 17.08 -16.66
CA GLU A 269 10.27 18.38 -16.13
C GLU A 269 9.09 19.23 -15.67
N LEU A 270 8.00 19.29 -16.45
CA LEU A 270 6.75 19.94 -16.05
C LEU A 270 6.16 19.31 -14.77
N PHE A 271 6.19 17.99 -14.68
CA PHE A 271 5.72 17.25 -13.51
C PHE A 271 6.54 17.55 -12.26
N LEU A 272 7.87 17.51 -12.35
CA LEU A 272 8.78 17.84 -11.26
C LEU A 272 8.69 19.32 -10.86
N SER A 273 8.45 20.24 -11.82
CA SER A 273 8.25 21.65 -11.49
C SER A 273 7.07 21.86 -10.55
N ASN A 274 5.99 21.08 -10.73
CA ASN A 274 4.84 21.07 -9.81
C ASN A 274 5.21 20.52 -8.43
N PHE A 275 5.96 19.42 -8.36
CA PHE A 275 6.45 18.88 -7.10
C PHE A 275 7.22 19.94 -6.29
N PHE A 276 8.17 20.62 -6.89
CA PHE A 276 8.95 21.66 -6.22
C PHE A 276 8.13 22.92 -5.91
N ALA A 277 7.23 23.32 -6.82
CA ALA A 277 6.38 24.48 -6.62
C ALA A 277 5.43 24.31 -5.43
N GLN A 278 4.82 23.13 -5.29
CA GLN A 278 3.90 22.84 -4.20
C GLN A 278 4.60 22.83 -2.84
N THR A 279 5.74 22.15 -2.73
CA THR A 279 6.51 22.12 -1.48
C THR A 279 7.04 23.49 -1.10
N LYS A 280 7.48 24.29 -2.08
CA LYS A 280 7.89 25.69 -1.87
C LYS A 280 6.71 26.56 -1.41
N ALA A 281 5.56 26.44 -2.05
CA ALA A 281 4.36 27.22 -1.68
C ALA A 281 3.88 26.89 -0.27
N LEU A 282 3.90 25.60 0.11
CA LEU A 282 3.55 25.15 1.46
C LEU A 282 4.53 25.68 2.52
N ALA A 283 5.82 25.72 2.21
CA ALA A 283 6.84 26.20 3.13
C ALA A 283 6.77 27.74 3.35
N PHE A 284 6.69 28.51 2.28
CA PHE A 284 6.87 29.96 2.33
C PHE A 284 5.56 30.76 2.27
N GLY A 285 4.53 30.19 1.65
CA GLY A 285 3.25 30.90 1.46
C GLY A 285 3.33 32.11 0.54
N LYS A 286 2.41 33.05 0.75
CA LYS A 286 2.32 34.35 0.07
C LYS A 286 1.64 35.36 0.98
N THR A 287 2.29 36.46 1.29
CA THR A 287 1.80 37.50 2.20
C THR A 287 0.73 38.39 1.56
N SER A 288 0.02 39.17 2.38
CA SER A 288 -0.96 40.13 1.90
C SER A 288 -0.33 41.26 1.09
N GLU A 289 0.90 41.66 1.42
CA GLU A 289 1.67 42.64 0.67
C GLU A 289 2.02 42.16 -0.73
N GLU A 290 2.50 40.93 -0.85
CA GLU A 290 2.79 40.30 -2.13
C GLU A 290 1.53 40.13 -3.00
N VAL A 291 0.39 39.74 -2.38
CA VAL A 291 -0.88 39.64 -3.08
C VAL A 291 -1.37 40.98 -3.61
N ARG A 292 -1.20 42.08 -2.83
CA ARG A 292 -1.51 43.46 -3.29
C ARG A 292 -0.60 43.90 -4.42
N ALA A 293 0.69 43.59 -4.31
CA ALA A 293 1.67 43.97 -5.33
C ALA A 293 1.37 43.35 -6.70
N GLU A 294 0.64 42.25 -6.75
CA GLU A 294 0.14 41.61 -7.99
C GLU A 294 -1.08 42.31 -8.59
N GLY A 295 -1.56 43.40 -8.00
CA GLY A 295 -2.75 44.11 -8.44
C GLY A 295 -4.08 43.45 -8.05
N THR A 296 -4.07 42.60 -7.04
CA THR A 296 -5.28 41.94 -6.53
C THR A 296 -6.24 42.97 -5.92
N PRO A 297 -7.56 42.96 -6.29
CA PRO A 297 -8.56 43.83 -5.65
C PRO A 297 -8.61 43.58 -4.13
N GLU A 298 -8.67 44.67 -3.33
CA GLU A 298 -8.60 44.61 -1.86
C GLU A 298 -9.66 43.67 -1.25
N ALA A 299 -10.84 43.59 -1.85
CA ALA A 299 -11.94 42.74 -1.38
C ALA A 299 -11.61 41.23 -1.35
N ILE A 300 -10.61 40.79 -2.12
CA ILE A 300 -10.21 39.38 -2.21
C ILE A 300 -8.75 39.12 -1.79
N VAL A 301 -8.03 40.14 -1.31
CA VAL A 301 -6.64 39.99 -0.87
C VAL A 301 -6.51 38.91 0.21
N SER A 302 -7.35 38.97 1.24
CA SER A 302 -7.31 37.97 2.34
C SER A 302 -7.58 36.55 1.87
N ALA A 303 -8.41 36.34 0.85
CA ALA A 303 -8.70 35.03 0.28
C ALA A 303 -7.56 34.45 -0.58
N ARG A 304 -6.60 35.31 -0.98
CA ARG A 304 -5.46 34.92 -1.81
C ARG A 304 -4.12 34.85 -1.03
N VAL A 305 -4.16 35.06 0.27
CA VAL A 305 -3.01 34.86 1.15
C VAL A 305 -2.79 33.36 1.37
N PHE A 306 -1.56 32.93 1.34
CA PHE A 306 -1.11 31.59 1.72
C PHE A 306 -0.26 31.71 2.97
N THR A 307 -0.65 31.05 4.05
CA THR A 307 0.02 31.20 5.35
C THR A 307 1.45 30.70 5.37
N GLY A 308 1.77 29.73 4.50
CA GLY A 308 3.06 29.05 4.57
C GLY A 308 3.22 28.25 5.87
N ASN A 309 4.46 27.89 6.19
CA ASN A 309 4.81 27.10 7.38
C ASN A 309 3.97 25.81 7.53
N ARG A 310 3.62 25.19 6.39
CA ARG A 310 2.94 23.92 6.32
C ARG A 310 3.99 22.81 6.19
N PRO A 311 4.01 21.84 7.12
CA PRO A 311 5.09 20.86 7.17
C PRO A 311 5.04 19.88 5.99
N THR A 312 6.17 19.72 5.31
CA THR A 312 6.34 18.75 4.24
C THR A 312 7.66 18.01 4.36
N THR A 313 7.69 16.75 3.87
CA THR A 313 8.91 16.01 3.59
C THR A 313 8.99 15.75 2.10
N SER A 314 10.13 16.04 1.50
CA SER A 314 10.41 15.68 0.11
C SER A 314 11.30 14.45 0.08
N ILE A 315 10.79 13.36 -0.49
CA ILE A 315 11.52 12.11 -0.72
C ILE A 315 11.78 12.01 -2.23
N MET A 316 13.04 12.00 -2.62
CA MET A 316 13.43 11.89 -4.00
C MET A 316 14.44 10.76 -4.21
N ALA A 317 14.17 9.90 -5.19
CA ALA A 317 15.06 8.83 -5.60
C ALA A 317 15.41 8.96 -7.09
N PRO A 318 16.47 8.31 -7.58
CA PRO A 318 16.85 8.38 -8.99
C PRO A 318 15.77 7.87 -9.94
N ALA A 319 15.12 6.74 -9.63
CA ALA A 319 14.03 6.13 -10.40
C ALA A 319 13.25 5.16 -9.51
N LEU A 320 12.01 4.84 -9.87
CA LEU A 320 11.23 3.80 -9.21
C LEU A 320 11.69 2.43 -9.71
N THR A 321 12.56 1.79 -8.93
CA THR A 321 13.07 0.44 -9.17
C THR A 321 12.54 -0.53 -8.12
N PRO A 322 12.68 -1.87 -8.31
CA PRO A 322 12.35 -2.83 -7.26
C PRO A 322 13.03 -2.51 -5.92
N SER A 323 14.33 -2.22 -5.94
CA SER A 323 15.08 -1.85 -4.73
C SER A 323 14.57 -0.55 -4.09
N VAL A 324 14.24 0.47 -4.87
CA VAL A 324 13.70 1.73 -4.32
C VAL A 324 12.31 1.53 -3.72
N LEU A 325 11.45 0.71 -4.34
CA LEU A 325 10.16 0.37 -3.74
C LEU A 325 10.35 -0.38 -2.42
N GLY A 326 11.26 -1.35 -2.35
CA GLY A 326 11.62 -2.05 -1.12
C GLY A 326 12.08 -1.10 -0.02
N GLN A 327 12.94 -0.13 -0.35
CA GLN A 327 13.38 0.91 0.59
C GLN A 327 12.22 1.79 1.07
N LEU A 328 11.29 2.19 0.18
CA LEU A 328 10.13 3.00 0.57
C LEU A 328 9.19 2.23 1.51
N ILE A 329 8.92 0.96 1.24
CA ILE A 329 8.09 0.13 2.12
C ILE A 329 8.74 -0.01 3.49
N ALA A 330 10.00 -0.45 3.56
CA ALA A 330 10.73 -0.60 4.81
C ALA A 330 10.87 0.72 5.59
N LEU A 331 11.02 1.86 4.90
CA LEU A 331 11.02 3.18 5.52
C LEU A 331 9.76 3.40 6.35
N TYR A 332 8.56 3.18 5.75
CA TYR A 332 7.31 3.39 6.45
C TYR A 332 7.00 2.30 7.49
N GLU A 333 7.48 1.08 7.30
CA GLU A 333 7.43 0.03 8.33
C GLU A 333 8.21 0.44 9.58
N HIS A 334 9.42 0.96 9.42
CA HIS A 334 10.23 1.47 10.54
C HIS A 334 9.63 2.73 11.16
N ILE A 335 9.07 3.66 10.38
CA ILE A 335 8.33 4.83 10.90
C ILE A 335 7.20 4.36 11.81
N THR A 336 6.37 3.44 11.33
CA THR A 336 5.25 2.86 12.09
C THR A 336 5.72 2.18 13.38
N PHE A 337 6.83 1.45 13.31
CA PHE A 337 7.46 0.84 14.50
C PHE A 337 7.92 1.90 15.50
N VAL A 338 8.60 2.95 15.05
CA VAL A 338 9.08 4.04 15.91
C VAL A 338 7.92 4.72 16.63
N GLU A 339 6.86 5.08 15.91
CA GLU A 339 5.66 5.68 16.48
C GLU A 339 5.04 4.77 17.56
N GLY A 340 4.81 3.50 17.23
CA GLY A 340 4.24 2.53 18.17
C GLY A 340 5.12 2.29 19.40
N ALA A 341 6.44 2.31 19.23
CA ALA A 341 7.41 2.20 20.33
C ALA A 341 7.35 3.41 21.28
N VAL A 342 7.25 4.62 20.71
CA VAL A 342 7.14 5.88 21.50
C VAL A 342 5.81 5.92 22.25
N TRP A 343 4.71 5.55 21.60
CA TRP A 343 3.39 5.48 22.23
C TRP A 343 3.25 4.30 23.22
N GLY A 344 4.16 3.34 23.19
CA GLY A 344 4.14 2.16 24.08
C GLY A 344 3.02 1.19 23.77
N ILE A 345 2.50 1.17 22.53
CA ILE A 345 1.41 0.32 22.06
C ILE A 345 1.95 -0.93 21.34
N ASP A 346 1.10 -1.94 21.13
CA ASP A 346 1.41 -3.08 20.27
C ASP A 346 0.95 -2.81 18.84
N SER A 347 1.92 -2.56 17.95
CA SER A 347 1.68 -2.26 16.53
C SER A 347 1.42 -3.50 15.67
N PHE A 348 1.62 -4.71 16.19
CA PHE A 348 1.66 -5.94 15.38
C PHE A 348 0.45 -6.86 15.55
N ASP A 349 -0.57 -6.45 16.31
CA ASP A 349 -1.88 -7.08 16.39
C ASP A 349 -2.97 -6.25 15.68
N GLN A 350 -4.19 -6.78 15.62
CA GLN A 350 -5.35 -6.11 15.00
C GLN A 350 -6.69 -6.59 15.62
N TRP A 351 -6.82 -6.58 16.94
CA TRP A 351 -8.02 -7.03 17.64
C TRP A 351 -9.30 -6.30 17.22
N GLY A 352 -9.18 -5.05 16.78
CA GLY A 352 -10.30 -4.21 16.36
C GLY A 352 -11.12 -4.75 15.18
N VAL A 353 -10.58 -5.69 14.39
CA VAL A 353 -11.29 -6.28 13.24
C VAL A 353 -12.04 -7.58 13.59
N GLU A 354 -11.92 -8.11 14.82
CA GLU A 354 -12.47 -9.41 15.15
C GLU A 354 -13.99 -9.39 15.42
N LEU A 355 -14.50 -8.37 16.11
CA LEU A 355 -15.92 -8.25 16.46
C LEU A 355 -16.81 -8.24 15.21
N GLY A 356 -16.45 -7.48 14.19
CA GLY A 356 -17.20 -7.41 12.93
C GLY A 356 -17.36 -8.79 12.27
N LYS A 357 -16.30 -9.60 12.25
CA LYS A 357 -16.34 -10.96 11.69
C LYS A 357 -17.28 -11.89 12.48
N VAL A 358 -17.31 -11.78 13.82
CA VAL A 358 -18.22 -12.56 14.66
C VAL A 358 -19.67 -12.18 14.38
N LEU A 359 -19.96 -10.87 14.33
CA LEU A 359 -21.32 -10.37 14.06
C LEU A 359 -21.80 -10.72 12.66
N ALA A 360 -20.94 -10.66 11.65
CA ALA A 360 -21.29 -11.04 10.28
C ALA A 360 -21.79 -12.49 10.19
N LYS A 361 -21.11 -13.43 10.89
CA LYS A 361 -21.54 -14.84 10.96
C LYS A 361 -22.89 -15.01 11.65
N GLN A 362 -23.22 -14.15 12.62
CA GLN A 362 -24.51 -14.19 13.33
C GLN A 362 -25.66 -13.62 12.50
N ILE A 363 -25.36 -12.62 11.65
CA ILE A 363 -26.35 -11.93 10.82
C ILE A 363 -26.69 -12.73 9.55
N LEU A 364 -25.71 -13.46 8.99
CA LEU A 364 -25.86 -14.19 7.72
C LEU A 364 -27.16 -15.03 7.64
N PRO A 365 -27.54 -15.85 8.65
CA PRO A 365 -28.78 -16.63 8.59
C PRO A 365 -30.07 -15.79 8.59
N ALA A 366 -30.00 -14.50 8.90
CA ALA A 366 -31.16 -13.60 8.88
C ALA A 366 -31.32 -12.88 7.53
N ILE A 367 -30.35 -13.00 6.63
CA ILE A 367 -30.40 -12.45 5.27
C ILE A 367 -30.92 -13.50 4.27
N GLU A 368 -30.72 -14.79 4.55
CA GLU A 368 -31.28 -15.95 3.82
C GLU A 368 -32.80 -16.08 4.08
#